data_4018b108a518d8c2e9f0e5e1a906c45a
#
_entry.id   4018b108a518d8c2e9f0e5e1a906c45a
#
_cell.length_a   1.000
_cell.length_b   1.000
_cell.length_c   1.000
_cell.angle_alpha   90.00
_cell.angle_beta   90.00
_cell.angle_gamma   90.00
#
_symmetry.space_group_name_H-M   'P 1'
#
loop_
_entity.id
_entity.type
_entity.pdbx_description
1 polymer ?
#
loop_
_entity_poly.entity_id
_entity_poly.type
_entity_poly.pdbx_seq_one_letter_code
_entity_poly.pdbx_strand_id
1 'polypeptide(L)'
;MKITDEVNNILLKAYEEAKERNSEYITPEHLLYAATFDENVEHAIKECGGSIENLRYNLKTYIKTYVNTTRNGEPQESIEFQRVILTANEQIKYSGKEAIGVDHILSAMFNLENSYALYYLQQEGVNRRDLLYLLCHEADTSNEEEISEYDEETHEDLEEEEIPSEPINSEEKTKKKKEDAFLHKFTVNLIEKAKEEHCDPLIGREDILERSIQILCRRIKNNPIHVGESGVGKTAITLGLAKLISEGKVPEKLKGSSMFSLDIGSVIAGTKYRGDFEERIKRILDLIGKEHKPIVYIDEIHNIVGAGSLNGGALDASNLLKPYLTDGKIKFIGATTFEEYKKFFEKDKALTRRFQTIDVKEPSINEAIQILNGLKRNYEEYHNVSYTDEAIADAVKLSDKYINDKYLPDKAVDIIDEAGAYARMHNENLDEKIIVDEKIIEEIISKVCSIPKQTVESSEISSLKHLEADLKENIFHQDNAIEEVVRCIKMSRSGLNEEDKPVASMLFVGPTGVGKTEIARCLAKKMGIELIRFDMSEYAEKHAASKLIGSPPGYVGYEEGGLLTDSIRKKTSLCIIA
;
A
#
# COMPACT_ATOMS: atom_id res chain seq x y z
N MET A 1 -10.90 -28.08 -16.88
CA MET A 1 -9.96 -28.21 -15.78
C MET A 1 -9.19 -29.50 -16.01
N LYS A 2 -7.89 -29.44 -16.27
CA LYS A 2 -7.06 -30.65 -16.42
C LYS A 2 -6.49 -30.97 -15.03
N ILE A 3 -6.55 -32.22 -14.62
CA ILE A 3 -5.99 -32.74 -13.35
C ILE A 3 -5.09 -33.93 -13.68
N THR A 4 -4.05 -34.15 -12.87
CA THR A 4 -3.18 -35.32 -13.02
C THR A 4 -3.90 -36.59 -12.57
N ASP A 5 -3.46 -37.76 -13.02
CA ASP A 5 -4.05 -39.05 -12.64
C ASP A 5 -3.94 -39.30 -11.11
N GLU A 6 -2.86 -38.84 -10.48
CA GLU A 6 -2.64 -38.89 -9.03
C GLU A 6 -3.71 -38.09 -8.29
N VAL A 7 -3.95 -36.83 -8.69
CA VAL A 7 -4.99 -35.99 -8.09
C VAL A 7 -6.37 -36.60 -8.30
N ASN A 8 -6.65 -37.16 -9.48
CA ASN A 8 -7.91 -37.84 -9.74
C ASN A 8 -8.14 -39.02 -8.79
N ASN A 9 -7.09 -39.82 -8.56
CA ASN A 9 -7.15 -40.95 -7.62
C ASN A 9 -7.39 -40.47 -6.16
N ILE A 10 -6.76 -39.37 -5.74
CA ILE A 10 -6.96 -38.78 -4.40
C ILE A 10 -8.40 -38.29 -4.25
N LEU A 11 -8.95 -37.59 -5.26
CA LEU A 11 -10.33 -37.12 -5.24
C LEU A 11 -11.33 -38.28 -5.17
N LEU A 12 -11.11 -39.35 -5.96
CA LEU A 12 -11.96 -40.53 -5.92
C LEU A 12 -11.93 -41.22 -4.54
N LYS A 13 -10.75 -41.42 -3.95
CA LYS A 13 -10.61 -41.99 -2.60
C LYS A 13 -11.28 -41.11 -1.53
N ALA A 14 -11.16 -39.78 -1.63
CA ALA A 14 -11.83 -38.86 -0.72
C ALA A 14 -13.37 -38.98 -0.81
N TYR A 15 -13.88 -39.12 -2.04
CA TYR A 15 -15.31 -39.32 -2.27
C TYR A 15 -15.79 -40.69 -1.72
N GLU A 16 -15.04 -41.76 -1.98
CA GLU A 16 -15.34 -43.11 -1.48
C GLU A 16 -15.38 -43.16 0.05
N GLU A 17 -14.38 -42.59 0.74
CA GLU A 17 -14.34 -42.50 2.20
C GLU A 17 -15.54 -41.72 2.76
N ALA A 18 -15.91 -40.58 2.13
CA ALA A 18 -17.07 -39.81 2.51
C ALA A 18 -18.38 -40.61 2.31
N LYS A 19 -18.48 -41.38 1.23
CA LYS A 19 -19.64 -42.21 0.91
C LYS A 19 -19.78 -43.42 1.82
N GLU A 20 -18.70 -44.14 2.11
CA GLU A 20 -18.68 -45.27 3.02
C GLU A 20 -19.14 -44.88 4.44
N ARG A 21 -18.85 -43.64 4.83
CA ARG A 21 -19.24 -43.10 6.15
C ARG A 21 -20.60 -42.43 6.16
N ASN A 22 -21.27 -42.32 5.01
CA ASN A 22 -22.48 -41.54 4.85
C ASN A 22 -22.30 -40.09 5.31
N SER A 23 -21.13 -39.48 5.05
CA SER A 23 -20.86 -38.10 5.36
C SER A 23 -21.76 -37.20 4.52
N GLU A 24 -22.29 -36.12 5.11
CA GLU A 24 -23.12 -35.14 4.42
C GLU A 24 -22.29 -34.32 3.42
N TYR A 25 -21.05 -34.01 3.82
CA TYR A 25 -20.12 -33.21 3.03
C TYR A 25 -18.76 -33.88 2.85
N ILE A 26 -18.15 -33.67 1.68
CA ILE A 26 -16.74 -33.92 1.45
C ILE A 26 -15.98 -32.67 1.91
N THR A 27 -15.06 -32.83 2.84
CA THR A 27 -14.30 -31.73 3.45
C THR A 27 -12.81 -31.79 3.09
N PRO A 28 -12.00 -30.74 3.30
CA PRO A 28 -10.56 -30.78 3.12
C PRO A 28 -9.87 -31.89 3.92
N GLU A 29 -10.43 -32.28 5.06
CA GLU A 29 -9.91 -33.38 5.89
C GLU A 29 -10.06 -34.75 5.19
N HIS A 30 -11.14 -34.97 4.43
CA HIS A 30 -11.28 -36.19 3.60
C HIS A 30 -10.22 -36.17 2.49
N LEU A 31 -9.99 -35.01 1.88
CA LEU A 31 -9.02 -34.86 0.81
C LEU A 31 -7.58 -35.08 1.31
N LEU A 32 -7.22 -34.52 2.46
CA LEU A 32 -5.92 -34.74 3.08
C LEU A 32 -5.77 -36.21 3.52
N TYR A 33 -6.81 -36.81 4.10
CA TYR A 33 -6.77 -38.22 4.47
C TYR A 33 -6.51 -39.12 3.26
N ALA A 34 -7.20 -38.88 2.15
CA ALA A 34 -6.97 -39.60 0.90
C ALA A 34 -5.54 -39.35 0.32
N ALA A 35 -5.03 -38.12 0.40
CA ALA A 35 -3.69 -37.77 -0.04
C ALA A 35 -2.60 -38.49 0.76
N THR A 36 -2.81 -38.80 2.03
CA THR A 36 -1.82 -39.57 2.83
C THR A 36 -1.54 -41.00 2.31
N PHE A 37 -2.36 -41.50 1.40
CA PHE A 37 -2.17 -42.83 0.77
C PHE A 37 -1.47 -42.77 -0.59
N ASP A 38 -1.06 -41.56 -1.02
CA ASP A 38 -0.19 -41.37 -2.15
C ASP A 38 1.26 -41.55 -1.71
N GLU A 39 2.06 -42.27 -2.51
CA GLU A 39 3.43 -42.64 -2.15
C GLU A 39 4.33 -41.41 -1.98
N ASN A 40 4.21 -40.44 -2.86
CA ASN A 40 5.01 -39.21 -2.83
C ASN A 40 4.65 -38.34 -1.61
N VAL A 41 3.34 -38.22 -1.29
CA VAL A 41 2.87 -37.47 -0.12
C VAL A 41 3.30 -38.16 1.18
N GLU A 42 3.20 -39.49 1.23
CA GLU A 42 3.62 -40.28 2.41
C GLU A 42 5.13 -40.11 2.66
N HIS A 43 5.95 -40.17 1.59
CA HIS A 43 7.39 -39.98 1.69
C HIS A 43 7.72 -38.54 2.13
N ALA A 44 7.14 -37.55 1.50
CA ALA A 44 7.39 -36.13 1.83
C ALA A 44 6.99 -35.77 3.28
N ILE A 45 5.88 -36.32 3.81
CA ILE A 45 5.49 -36.12 5.23
C ILE A 45 6.48 -36.77 6.19
N LYS A 46 6.99 -37.96 5.88
CA LYS A 46 8.01 -38.65 6.69
C LYS A 46 9.34 -37.91 6.71
N GLU A 47 9.80 -37.41 5.58
CA GLU A 47 11.04 -36.62 5.46
C GLU A 47 10.91 -35.27 6.21
N CYS A 48 9.72 -34.69 6.27
CA CYS A 48 9.44 -33.53 7.12
C CYS A 48 9.44 -33.88 8.64
N GLY A 49 9.66 -35.15 9.02
CA GLY A 49 9.66 -35.62 10.41
C GLY A 49 8.26 -35.88 10.98
N GLY A 50 7.20 -35.84 10.16
CA GLY A 50 5.82 -36.12 10.57
C GLY A 50 5.50 -37.61 10.64
N SER A 51 4.63 -37.99 11.59
CA SER A 51 4.12 -39.36 11.70
C SER A 51 2.85 -39.52 10.86
N ILE A 52 2.97 -40.24 9.75
CA ILE A 52 1.83 -40.54 8.87
C ILE A 52 0.72 -41.33 9.56
N GLU A 53 1.10 -42.21 10.48
CA GLU A 53 0.14 -43.04 11.23
C GLU A 53 -0.70 -42.19 12.19
N ASN A 54 -0.07 -41.27 12.90
CA ASN A 54 -0.76 -40.32 13.78
C ASN A 54 -1.67 -39.38 12.98
N LEU A 55 -1.19 -38.87 11.83
CA LEU A 55 -1.96 -38.00 10.95
C LEU A 55 -3.22 -38.71 10.43
N ARG A 56 -3.07 -39.94 9.91
CA ARG A 56 -4.21 -40.79 9.49
C ARG A 56 -5.18 -41.06 10.62
N TYR A 57 -4.69 -41.36 11.82
CA TYR A 57 -5.52 -41.60 12.98
C TYR A 57 -6.33 -40.36 13.40
N ASN A 58 -5.69 -39.22 13.47
CA ASN A 58 -6.30 -37.94 13.86
C ASN A 58 -7.37 -37.52 12.86
N LEU A 59 -7.05 -37.54 11.56
CA LEU A 59 -7.98 -37.21 10.47
C LEU A 59 -9.19 -38.16 10.47
N LYS A 60 -8.95 -39.45 10.61
CA LYS A 60 -10.02 -40.48 10.68
C LYS A 60 -10.93 -40.27 11.88
N THR A 61 -10.35 -39.92 13.03
CA THR A 61 -11.11 -39.65 14.26
C THR A 61 -11.93 -38.35 14.10
N TYR A 62 -11.36 -37.32 13.53
CA TYR A 62 -12.05 -36.07 13.25
C TYR A 62 -13.25 -36.27 12.31
N ILE A 63 -13.02 -36.92 11.16
CA ILE A 63 -14.07 -37.20 10.17
C ILE A 63 -15.22 -37.99 10.84
N LYS A 64 -14.88 -38.96 11.67
CA LYS A 64 -15.89 -39.77 12.38
C LYS A 64 -16.70 -38.99 13.42
N THR A 65 -16.09 -38.02 14.07
CA THR A 65 -16.68 -37.36 15.26
C THR A 65 -17.39 -36.05 14.89
N TYR A 66 -16.86 -35.27 13.93
CA TYR A 66 -17.29 -33.92 13.68
C TYR A 66 -17.95 -33.69 12.32
N VAL A 67 -17.81 -34.64 11.37
CA VAL A 67 -18.51 -34.50 10.08
C VAL A 67 -19.91 -35.12 10.21
N ASN A 68 -20.92 -34.34 9.87
CA ASN A 68 -22.32 -34.77 9.90
C ASN A 68 -22.56 -35.94 8.92
N THR A 69 -23.42 -36.88 9.35
CA THR A 69 -23.81 -38.01 8.52
C THR A 69 -25.26 -37.87 8.05
N THR A 70 -25.52 -38.25 6.79
CA THR A 70 -26.86 -38.26 6.22
C THR A 70 -27.39 -39.68 6.07
N ARG A 71 -28.72 -39.86 6.14
CA ARG A 71 -29.33 -41.20 6.08
C ARG A 71 -29.52 -41.76 4.67
N ASN A 72 -29.59 -40.87 3.64
CA ASN A 72 -29.79 -41.29 2.25
C ASN A 72 -29.37 -40.14 1.33
N GLY A 73 -28.13 -40.05 0.93
CA GLY A 73 -27.68 -39.05 -0.02
C GLY A 73 -26.23 -39.28 -0.47
N GLU A 74 -25.91 -38.81 -1.66
CA GLU A 74 -24.53 -38.71 -2.08
C GLU A 74 -23.88 -37.52 -1.34
N PRO A 75 -22.60 -37.64 -0.91
CA PRO A 75 -21.92 -36.57 -0.21
C PRO A 75 -21.77 -35.36 -1.11
N GLN A 76 -22.06 -34.15 -0.59
CA GLN A 76 -21.92 -32.90 -1.31
C GLN A 76 -20.54 -32.27 -1.03
N GLU A 77 -20.02 -31.50 -1.96
CA GLU A 77 -18.77 -30.76 -1.74
C GLU A 77 -18.99 -29.62 -0.76
N SER A 78 -18.17 -29.53 0.28
CA SER A 78 -18.18 -28.39 1.21
C SER A 78 -17.63 -27.13 0.53
N ILE A 79 -17.97 -25.95 1.04
CA ILE A 79 -17.47 -24.66 0.53
C ILE A 79 -15.94 -24.61 0.61
N GLU A 80 -15.37 -25.14 1.67
CA GLU A 80 -13.92 -25.17 1.89
C GLU A 80 -13.22 -26.14 0.92
N PHE A 81 -13.83 -27.28 0.63
CA PHE A 81 -13.34 -28.21 -0.39
C PHE A 81 -13.32 -27.54 -1.78
N GLN A 82 -14.42 -26.90 -2.18
CA GLN A 82 -14.49 -26.16 -3.45
C GLN A 82 -13.44 -25.04 -3.51
N ARG A 83 -13.19 -24.36 -2.40
CA ARG A 83 -12.15 -23.34 -2.31
C ARG A 83 -10.75 -23.90 -2.54
N VAL A 84 -10.42 -25.07 -1.99
CA VAL A 84 -9.14 -25.74 -2.26
C VAL A 84 -8.97 -25.99 -3.76
N ILE A 85 -9.98 -26.54 -4.41
CA ILE A 85 -9.94 -26.86 -5.84
C ILE A 85 -9.82 -25.60 -6.70
N LEU A 86 -10.56 -24.54 -6.36
CA LEU A 86 -10.47 -23.25 -7.06
C LEU A 86 -9.09 -22.61 -6.91
N THR A 87 -8.56 -22.57 -5.69
CA THR A 87 -7.22 -22.02 -5.41
C THR A 87 -6.12 -22.80 -6.12
N ALA A 88 -6.21 -24.13 -6.14
CA ALA A 88 -5.27 -24.99 -6.88
C ALA A 88 -5.32 -24.70 -8.39
N ASN A 89 -6.53 -24.48 -8.94
CA ASN A 89 -6.70 -24.12 -10.36
C ASN A 89 -6.18 -22.71 -10.70
N GLU A 90 -6.22 -21.77 -9.77
CA GLU A 90 -5.62 -20.44 -9.94
C GLU A 90 -4.08 -20.53 -9.93
N GLN A 91 -3.50 -21.35 -9.07
CA GLN A 91 -2.05 -21.52 -8.96
C GLN A 91 -1.41 -22.06 -10.26
N ILE A 92 -2.11 -22.91 -11.02
CA ILE A 92 -1.64 -23.38 -12.33
C ILE A 92 -1.37 -22.24 -13.31
N LYS A 93 -2.22 -21.20 -13.32
CA LYS A 93 -2.05 -20.06 -14.22
C LYS A 93 -0.73 -19.33 -14.02
N TYR A 94 -0.15 -19.46 -12.83
CA TYR A 94 1.11 -18.81 -12.45
C TYR A 94 2.31 -19.75 -12.46
N SER A 95 2.08 -21.09 -12.43
CA SER A 95 3.17 -22.09 -12.39
C SER A 95 3.62 -22.61 -13.75
N GLY A 96 2.93 -22.23 -14.85
CA GLY A 96 3.25 -22.70 -16.19
C GLY A 96 2.95 -24.19 -16.46
N LYS A 97 2.39 -24.93 -15.48
CA LYS A 97 1.98 -26.34 -15.63
C LYS A 97 0.62 -26.44 -16.32
N GLU A 98 0.37 -27.54 -17.07
CA GLU A 98 -0.89 -27.72 -17.81
C GLU A 98 -2.02 -28.39 -17.00
N ALA A 99 -1.72 -29.02 -15.85
CA ALA A 99 -2.66 -29.78 -15.04
C ALA A 99 -2.43 -29.55 -13.53
N ILE A 100 -3.49 -29.71 -12.73
CA ILE A 100 -3.41 -29.64 -11.26
C ILE A 100 -2.66 -30.88 -10.76
N GLY A 101 -1.52 -30.68 -10.10
CA GLY A 101 -0.76 -31.70 -9.41
C GLY A 101 -1.09 -31.75 -7.90
N VAL A 102 -0.55 -32.75 -7.22
CA VAL A 102 -0.72 -32.95 -5.77
C VAL A 102 -0.12 -31.78 -4.98
N ASP A 103 0.99 -31.23 -5.46
CA ASP A 103 1.66 -30.03 -4.95
C ASP A 103 0.71 -28.83 -4.88
N HIS A 104 -0.10 -28.59 -5.92
CA HIS A 104 -1.09 -27.51 -5.96
C HIS A 104 -2.23 -27.73 -4.96
N ILE A 105 -2.73 -28.97 -4.83
CA ILE A 105 -3.79 -29.29 -3.87
C ILE A 105 -3.31 -29.08 -2.43
N LEU A 106 -2.14 -29.60 -2.07
CA LEU A 106 -1.59 -29.43 -0.73
C LEU A 106 -1.22 -27.96 -0.46
N SER A 107 -0.65 -27.27 -1.45
CA SER A 107 -0.40 -25.81 -1.32
C SER A 107 -1.68 -25.02 -1.06
N ALA A 108 -2.79 -25.35 -1.75
CA ALA A 108 -4.08 -24.71 -1.56
C ALA A 108 -4.67 -24.99 -0.16
N MET A 109 -4.46 -26.19 0.38
CA MET A 109 -4.88 -26.53 1.76
C MET A 109 -4.19 -25.68 2.81
N PHE A 110 -2.91 -25.35 2.63
CA PHE A 110 -2.19 -24.46 3.55
C PHE A 110 -2.72 -23.02 3.56
N ASN A 111 -3.53 -22.61 2.58
CA ASN A 111 -4.18 -21.30 2.54
C ASN A 111 -5.53 -21.26 3.28
N LEU A 112 -5.99 -22.38 3.83
CA LEU A 112 -7.23 -22.46 4.64
C LEU A 112 -6.94 -22.11 6.10
N GLU A 113 -7.25 -20.89 6.53
CA GLU A 113 -6.96 -20.39 7.89
C GLU A 113 -7.66 -21.16 9.01
N ASN A 114 -8.81 -21.82 8.74
CA ASN A 114 -9.66 -22.47 9.74
C ASN A 114 -9.93 -23.97 9.46
N SER A 115 -9.01 -24.68 8.79
CA SER A 115 -9.16 -26.11 8.50
C SER A 115 -8.44 -26.98 9.52
N TYR A 116 -9.11 -28.04 9.98
CA TYR A 116 -8.48 -29.05 10.81
C TYR A 116 -7.47 -29.90 10.03
N ALA A 117 -7.57 -29.96 8.72
CA ALA A 117 -6.54 -30.57 7.87
C ALA A 117 -5.18 -29.85 8.07
N LEU A 118 -5.18 -28.51 8.02
CA LEU A 118 -3.99 -27.71 8.28
C LEU A 118 -3.51 -27.88 9.74
N TYR A 119 -4.42 -27.86 10.70
CA TYR A 119 -4.07 -28.03 12.11
C TYR A 119 -3.33 -29.35 12.36
N TYR A 120 -3.78 -30.47 11.81
CA TYR A 120 -3.13 -31.77 12.00
C TYR A 120 -1.79 -31.89 11.29
N LEU A 121 -1.61 -31.28 10.10
CA LEU A 121 -0.31 -31.20 9.46
C LEU A 121 0.70 -30.43 10.31
N GLN A 122 0.28 -29.31 10.89
CA GLN A 122 1.13 -28.51 11.77
C GLN A 122 1.44 -29.23 13.11
N GLN A 123 0.50 -29.97 13.65
CA GLN A 123 0.70 -30.75 14.87
C GLN A 123 1.78 -31.82 14.69
N GLU A 124 1.87 -32.44 13.51
CA GLU A 124 2.92 -33.39 13.15
C GLU A 124 4.24 -32.70 12.73
N GLY A 125 4.34 -31.38 12.85
CA GLY A 125 5.56 -30.64 12.53
C GLY A 125 5.77 -30.39 11.03
N VAL A 126 4.82 -30.77 10.18
CA VAL A 126 4.91 -30.60 8.73
C VAL A 126 4.66 -29.15 8.35
N ASN A 127 5.68 -28.53 7.78
CA ASN A 127 5.61 -27.13 7.35
C ASN A 127 5.41 -27.05 5.82
N ARG A 128 4.75 -25.97 5.37
CA ARG A 128 4.40 -25.78 3.96
C ARG A 128 5.61 -25.83 3.03
N ARG A 129 6.69 -25.14 3.43
CA ARG A 129 7.87 -24.97 2.59
C ARG A 129 8.57 -26.30 2.33
N ASP A 130 8.79 -27.06 3.39
CA ASP A 130 9.54 -28.32 3.33
C ASP A 130 8.72 -29.38 2.59
N LEU A 131 7.40 -29.47 2.86
CA LEU A 131 6.52 -30.40 2.16
C LEU A 131 6.45 -30.13 0.66
N LEU A 132 6.29 -28.86 0.24
CA LEU A 132 6.21 -28.50 -1.18
C LEU A 132 7.56 -28.68 -1.88
N TYR A 133 8.67 -28.40 -1.20
CA TYR A 133 10.01 -28.61 -1.73
C TYR A 133 10.23 -30.08 -2.09
N LEU A 134 9.91 -31.00 -1.19
CA LEU A 134 10.04 -32.45 -1.41
C LEU A 134 9.14 -32.93 -2.55
N LEU A 135 7.88 -32.49 -2.60
CA LEU A 135 6.94 -32.87 -3.66
C LEU A 135 7.31 -32.34 -5.05
N CYS A 136 8.02 -31.21 -5.14
CA CYS A 136 8.44 -30.67 -6.41
C CYS A 136 9.73 -31.31 -6.94
N HIS A 137 10.64 -31.75 -6.07
CA HIS A 137 11.94 -32.31 -6.48
C HIS A 137 11.89 -33.82 -6.76
N GLU A 138 10.94 -34.59 -6.21
CA GLU A 138 10.77 -36.01 -6.54
C GLU A 138 10.09 -36.23 -7.91
N ALA A 139 9.42 -35.21 -8.47
CA ALA A 139 8.79 -35.30 -9.79
C ALA A 139 9.80 -35.20 -10.97
N ASP A 140 11.03 -34.74 -10.73
CA ASP A 140 12.02 -34.49 -11.80
C ASP A 140 12.98 -35.67 -12.07
N THR A 141 12.89 -36.79 -11.34
CA THR A 141 13.78 -37.96 -11.58
C THR A 141 13.32 -38.93 -12.65
N SER A 142 12.25 -38.65 -13.39
CA SER A 142 11.73 -39.55 -14.43
C SER A 142 11.79 -39.06 -15.88
N ASN A 143 12.41 -37.91 -16.18
CA ASN A 143 12.64 -37.46 -17.55
C ASN A 143 13.97 -36.68 -17.65
N GLU A 144 15.09 -37.42 -17.79
CA GLU A 144 16.29 -36.90 -18.45
C GLU A 144 16.09 -37.03 -19.97
N GLU A 145 15.90 -35.89 -20.63
CA GLU A 145 16.47 -35.56 -21.95
C GLU A 145 15.99 -34.18 -22.41
N GLU A 146 17.00 -33.31 -22.62
CA GLU A 146 16.97 -32.04 -23.38
C GLU A 146 16.07 -30.89 -22.85
N ILE A 147 16.73 -29.87 -22.29
CA ILE A 147 16.64 -28.47 -22.79
C ILE A 147 17.75 -27.62 -22.16
N SER A 148 18.48 -26.98 -23.08
CA SER A 148 19.51 -25.96 -22.90
C SER A 148 19.08 -24.72 -22.13
N GLU A 149 20.05 -24.18 -21.37
CA GLU A 149 20.35 -22.77 -21.10
C GLU A 149 19.21 -21.77 -21.11
N TYR A 150 18.83 -21.29 -19.93
CA TYR A 150 18.74 -19.86 -19.60
C TYR A 150 18.46 -19.66 -18.09
N ASP A 151 19.36 -18.86 -17.48
CA ASP A 151 19.22 -18.17 -16.19
C ASP A 151 19.32 -18.99 -14.90
N GLU A 152 20.55 -19.38 -14.58
CA GLU A 152 21.04 -19.51 -13.20
C GLU A 152 21.29 -18.11 -12.61
N GLU A 153 20.46 -17.70 -11.68
CA GLU A 153 20.91 -16.87 -10.56
C GLU A 153 20.20 -17.31 -9.28
N THR A 154 21.05 -17.72 -8.33
CA THR A 154 20.89 -17.83 -6.88
C THR A 154 20.29 -19.11 -6.31
N HIS A 155 21.13 -20.12 -6.12
CA HIS A 155 21.20 -20.92 -4.88
C HIS A 155 22.52 -21.70 -4.84
N GLU A 156 23.54 -21.12 -4.20
CA GLU A 156 24.70 -21.88 -3.73
C GLU A 156 24.38 -22.41 -2.33
N ASP A 157 24.03 -23.68 -2.26
CA ASP A 157 24.16 -24.49 -1.06
C ASP A 157 25.60 -25.03 -1.01
N LEU A 158 26.29 -24.70 0.08
CA LEU A 158 27.66 -25.11 0.31
C LEU A 158 27.72 -26.55 0.83
N GLU A 159 28.18 -27.45 -0.01
CA GLU A 159 28.69 -28.77 0.41
C GLU A 159 29.96 -28.61 1.25
N GLU A 160 30.02 -29.39 2.35
CA GLU A 160 31.19 -29.51 3.21
C GLU A 160 32.23 -30.38 2.50
N GLU A 161 33.27 -29.75 1.91
CA GLU A 161 34.52 -30.43 1.62
C GLU A 161 35.56 -30.13 2.70
N GLU A 162 36.03 -31.17 3.36
CA GLU A 162 37.19 -31.15 4.27
C GLU A 162 38.45 -30.82 3.49
N ILE A 163 39.11 -29.68 3.81
CA ILE A 163 40.50 -29.34 3.43
C ILE A 163 41.24 -28.73 4.61
N PRO A 164 42.55 -28.99 4.73
CA PRO A 164 43.29 -28.93 6.00
C PRO A 164 43.68 -27.50 6.43
N SER A 165 43.71 -27.35 7.72
CA SER A 165 44.26 -26.28 8.56
C SER A 165 45.24 -25.29 7.93
N GLU A 166 44.79 -23.98 7.81
CA GLU A 166 45.59 -22.77 8.02
C GLU A 166 44.70 -21.58 8.44
N PRO A 167 45.19 -20.46 9.04
CA PRO A 167 44.68 -19.99 10.34
C PRO A 167 43.71 -18.80 10.29
N ILE A 168 42.73 -18.83 11.17
CA ILE A 168 42.09 -17.73 12.00
C ILE A 168 41.61 -16.43 11.29
N ASN A 169 41.34 -16.35 9.96
CA ASN A 169 40.78 -15.13 9.37
C ASN A 169 39.57 -15.34 8.44
N SER A 170 39.12 -16.57 8.25
CA SER A 170 38.03 -16.88 7.32
C SER A 170 36.63 -16.94 7.99
N GLU A 171 36.57 -17.33 9.24
CA GLU A 171 35.28 -17.44 9.96
C GLU A 171 34.64 -16.08 10.29
N GLU A 172 35.45 -15.06 10.58
CA GLU A 172 34.93 -13.70 10.81
C GLU A 172 34.38 -13.06 9.51
N LYS A 173 35.01 -13.32 8.37
CA LYS A 173 34.55 -12.81 7.07
C LYS A 173 33.23 -13.48 6.62
N THR A 174 33.06 -14.76 6.89
CA THR A 174 31.86 -15.53 6.53
C THR A 174 30.69 -15.18 7.45
N LYS A 175 30.94 -14.97 8.75
CA LYS A 175 29.92 -14.46 9.69
C LYS A 175 29.47 -13.06 9.32
N LYS A 176 30.41 -12.17 8.98
CA LYS A 176 30.09 -10.80 8.58
C LYS A 176 29.27 -10.75 7.31
N LYS A 177 29.58 -11.55 6.28
CA LYS A 177 28.77 -11.66 5.06
C LYS A 177 27.34 -12.17 5.33
N LYS A 178 27.15 -13.15 6.22
CA LYS A 178 25.82 -13.63 6.63
C LYS A 178 25.04 -12.58 7.45
N GLU A 179 25.70 -11.80 8.29
CA GLU A 179 25.10 -10.69 9.05
C GLU A 179 24.69 -9.53 8.12
N ASP A 180 25.55 -9.18 7.15
CA ASP A 180 25.27 -8.14 6.14
C ASP A 180 24.11 -8.56 5.23
N ALA A 181 24.08 -9.80 4.73
CA ALA A 181 22.97 -10.32 3.94
C ALA A 181 21.65 -10.33 4.71
N PHE A 182 21.67 -10.63 6.02
CA PHE A 182 20.49 -10.54 6.86
C PHE A 182 20.00 -9.09 7.01
N LEU A 183 20.92 -8.12 7.20
CA LEU A 183 20.59 -6.69 7.28
C LEU A 183 19.96 -6.19 5.97
N HIS A 184 20.57 -6.50 4.82
CA HIS A 184 20.06 -6.08 3.49
C HIS A 184 18.65 -6.60 3.18
N LYS A 185 18.22 -7.70 3.81
CA LYS A 185 16.85 -8.21 3.62
C LYS A 185 15.76 -7.31 4.24
N PHE A 186 16.10 -6.58 5.31
CA PHE A 186 15.13 -5.79 6.10
C PHE A 186 15.46 -4.30 6.14
N THR A 187 16.62 -3.92 5.63
CA THR A 187 17.09 -2.53 5.67
C THR A 187 17.72 -2.14 4.34
N VAL A 188 17.57 -0.87 3.99
CA VAL A 188 18.22 -0.25 2.83
C VAL A 188 19.28 0.73 3.33
N ASN A 189 20.52 0.62 2.84
CA ASN A 189 21.57 1.57 3.14
C ASN A 189 21.34 2.89 2.38
N LEU A 190 20.87 3.92 3.09
CA LEU A 190 20.53 5.21 2.49
C LEU A 190 21.77 5.98 2.01
N ILE A 191 22.95 5.72 2.57
CA ILE A 191 24.20 6.36 2.12
C ILE A 191 24.61 5.83 0.74
N GLU A 192 24.43 4.54 0.50
CA GLU A 192 24.69 3.93 -0.81
C GLU A 192 23.66 4.41 -1.83
N LYS A 193 22.39 4.33 -1.49
CA LYS A 193 21.30 4.82 -2.34
C LYS A 193 21.46 6.31 -2.72
N ALA A 194 21.93 7.14 -1.80
CA ALA A 194 22.16 8.56 -2.05
C ALA A 194 23.37 8.85 -2.97
N LYS A 195 24.23 7.86 -3.24
CA LYS A 195 25.35 7.96 -4.18
C LYS A 195 24.98 7.55 -5.59
N GLU A 196 23.85 6.90 -5.80
CA GLU A 196 23.36 6.54 -7.12
C GLU A 196 23.07 7.81 -7.94
N GLU A 197 23.41 7.81 -9.22
CA GLU A 197 23.27 8.98 -10.11
C GLU A 197 21.83 9.45 -10.28
N HIS A 198 20.85 8.56 -10.08
CA HIS A 198 19.42 8.83 -10.22
C HIS A 198 18.71 9.20 -8.91
N CYS A 199 19.47 9.55 -7.85
CA CYS A 199 18.84 10.00 -6.61
C CYS A 199 18.27 11.42 -6.79
N ASP A 200 16.98 11.57 -6.54
CA ASP A 200 16.27 12.85 -6.63
C ASP A 200 16.91 13.94 -5.75
N PRO A 201 17.16 15.11 -6.29
CA PRO A 201 17.74 16.21 -5.52
C PRO A 201 16.72 16.74 -4.50
N LEU A 202 17.18 17.02 -3.28
CA LEU A 202 16.36 17.75 -2.30
C LEU A 202 16.41 19.26 -2.64
N ILE A 203 15.24 19.87 -2.83
CA ILE A 203 15.09 21.27 -3.21
C ILE A 203 14.11 21.95 -2.26
N GLY A 204 14.46 23.15 -1.79
CA GLY A 204 13.56 24.01 -1.02
C GLY A 204 13.22 23.52 0.40
N ARG A 205 14.03 22.65 0.99
CA ARG A 205 13.81 22.10 2.34
C ARG A 205 15.04 22.21 3.24
N GLU A 206 15.92 23.16 2.96
CA GLU A 206 17.20 23.36 3.63
C GLU A 206 17.02 23.67 5.12
N ASP A 207 15.99 24.42 5.50
CA ASP A 207 15.63 24.76 6.88
C ASP A 207 15.24 23.52 7.70
N ILE A 208 14.45 22.63 7.13
CA ILE A 208 14.02 21.37 7.78
C ILE A 208 15.22 20.43 7.91
N LEU A 209 16.07 20.39 6.89
CA LEU A 209 17.28 19.58 6.86
C LEU A 209 18.28 20.06 7.93
N GLU A 210 18.54 21.38 8.00
CA GLU A 210 19.38 21.98 9.03
C GLU A 210 18.84 21.71 10.43
N ARG A 211 17.53 21.82 10.62
CA ARG A 211 16.86 21.51 11.88
C ARG A 211 17.02 20.04 12.25
N SER A 212 16.91 19.11 11.31
CA SER A 212 17.12 17.68 11.52
C SER A 212 18.56 17.40 11.96
N ILE A 213 19.54 18.00 11.29
CA ILE A 213 20.97 17.91 11.66
C ILE A 213 21.21 18.46 13.07
N GLN A 214 20.63 19.62 13.38
CA GLN A 214 20.75 20.24 14.71
C GLN A 214 20.22 19.31 15.80
N ILE A 215 19.06 18.67 15.59
CA ILE A 215 18.47 17.75 16.56
C ILE A 215 19.35 16.51 16.73
N LEU A 216 19.84 15.91 15.65
CA LEU A 216 20.72 14.75 15.68
C LEU A 216 22.04 15.04 16.45
N CYS A 217 22.48 16.30 16.49
CA CYS A 217 23.67 16.73 17.22
C CYS A 217 23.42 17.02 18.71
N ARG A 218 22.16 17.01 19.19
CA ARG A 218 21.82 17.27 20.60
C ARG A 218 22.28 16.14 21.52
N ARG A 219 22.38 16.43 22.80
CA ARG A 219 22.66 15.44 23.85
C ARG A 219 21.43 14.66 24.29
N ILE A 220 20.28 15.33 24.33
CA ILE A 220 19.00 14.78 24.77
C ILE A 220 17.96 15.15 23.71
N LYS A 221 16.95 14.31 23.50
CA LYS A 221 15.95 14.46 22.42
C LYS A 221 16.64 14.61 21.05
N ASN A 222 17.54 13.71 20.77
CA ASN A 222 18.40 13.71 19.58
C ASN A 222 17.84 12.89 18.42
N ASN A 223 16.57 12.49 18.50
CA ASN A 223 15.87 11.76 17.46
C ASN A 223 14.81 12.68 16.85
N PRO A 224 14.96 13.17 15.61
CA PRO A 224 13.91 13.93 14.94
C PRO A 224 12.78 13.01 14.52
N ILE A 225 11.54 13.53 14.55
CA ILE A 225 10.39 12.93 13.92
C ILE A 225 9.75 13.95 12.98
N HIS A 226 9.71 13.62 11.69
CA HIS A 226 9.10 14.42 10.65
C HIS A 226 7.59 14.16 10.67
N VAL A 227 6.81 15.18 10.99
CA VAL A 227 5.35 15.11 11.05
C VAL A 227 4.78 15.96 9.93
N GLY A 228 3.97 15.37 9.08
CA GLY A 228 3.37 16.07 7.93
C GLY A 228 2.49 15.11 7.14
N GLU A 229 1.65 15.65 6.28
CA GLU A 229 0.73 14.86 5.46
C GLU A 229 1.48 13.92 4.50
N SER A 230 0.77 12.93 3.94
CA SER A 230 1.36 12.03 2.94
C SER A 230 1.72 12.82 1.68
N GLY A 231 2.86 12.49 1.03
CA GLY A 231 3.26 13.14 -0.21
C GLY A 231 3.99 14.49 -0.07
N VAL A 232 4.18 15.05 1.14
CA VAL A 232 4.88 16.35 1.32
C VAL A 232 6.42 16.26 1.24
N GLY A 233 6.97 15.07 1.00
CA GLY A 233 8.41 14.87 0.79
C GLY A 233 9.21 14.50 2.04
N LYS A 234 8.63 13.89 3.08
CA LYS A 234 9.35 13.46 4.30
C LYS A 234 10.52 12.52 4.01
N THR A 235 10.34 11.56 3.12
CA THR A 235 11.38 10.60 2.71
C THR A 235 12.50 11.27 1.92
N ALA A 236 12.16 12.26 1.06
CA ALA A 236 13.14 13.04 0.31
C ALA A 236 14.08 13.84 1.23
N ILE A 237 13.57 14.40 2.33
CA ILE A 237 14.39 15.11 3.35
C ILE A 237 15.42 14.16 3.95
N THR A 238 15.00 12.92 4.21
CA THR A 238 15.88 11.89 4.79
C THR A 238 16.97 11.44 3.81
N LEU A 239 16.63 11.29 2.52
CA LEU A 239 17.60 11.03 1.45
C LEU A 239 18.57 12.20 1.26
N GLY A 240 18.07 13.45 1.31
CA GLY A 240 18.91 14.65 1.29
C GLY A 240 19.91 14.69 2.43
N LEU A 241 19.50 14.27 3.64
CA LEU A 241 20.40 14.14 4.78
C LEU A 241 21.48 13.07 4.53
N ALA A 242 21.10 11.91 4.01
CA ALA A 242 22.03 10.84 3.65
C ALA A 242 23.07 11.33 2.62
N LYS A 243 22.65 12.11 1.63
CA LYS A 243 23.53 12.74 0.65
C LYS A 243 24.54 13.69 1.31
N LEU A 244 24.08 14.58 2.18
CA LEU A 244 24.99 15.48 2.91
C LEU A 244 25.99 14.74 3.79
N ILE A 245 25.59 13.63 4.42
CA ILE A 245 26.48 12.77 5.20
C ILE A 245 27.52 12.12 4.27
N SER A 246 27.12 11.62 3.11
CA SER A 246 28.01 11.00 2.13
C SER A 246 29.05 11.98 1.57
N GLU A 247 28.64 13.24 1.35
CA GLU A 247 29.51 14.32 0.89
C GLU A 247 30.37 14.94 2.02
N GLY A 248 30.17 14.54 3.27
CA GLY A 248 30.87 15.07 4.43
C GLY A 248 30.47 16.51 4.80
N LYS A 249 29.37 17.05 4.22
CA LYS A 249 28.84 18.40 4.48
C LYS A 249 27.98 18.47 5.74
N VAL A 250 28.38 17.78 6.77
CA VAL A 250 27.68 17.72 8.08
C VAL A 250 28.67 17.98 9.21
N PRO A 251 28.19 18.38 10.41
CA PRO A 251 29.04 18.54 11.58
C PRO A 251 29.83 17.27 11.93
N GLU A 252 30.99 17.43 12.56
CA GLU A 252 31.92 16.33 12.98
C GLU A 252 31.20 15.17 13.71
N LYS A 253 30.15 15.48 14.48
CA LYS A 253 29.37 14.46 15.19
C LYS A 253 28.66 13.49 14.25
N LEU A 254 28.33 13.89 13.01
CA LEU A 254 27.60 13.09 12.03
C LEU A 254 28.49 12.63 10.87
N LYS A 255 29.73 13.10 10.77
CA LYS A 255 30.65 12.63 9.73
C LYS A 255 30.94 11.14 9.86
N GLY A 256 30.82 10.44 8.72
CA GLY A 256 31.04 9.00 8.65
C GLY A 256 29.96 8.16 9.31
N SER A 257 28.79 8.74 9.63
CA SER A 257 27.63 7.99 10.12
C SER A 257 27.11 7.03 9.06
N SER A 258 26.73 5.82 9.47
CA SER A 258 25.97 4.87 8.65
C SER A 258 24.47 5.20 8.77
N MET A 259 23.72 5.11 7.68
CA MET A 259 22.29 5.43 7.69
C MET A 259 21.48 4.34 7.00
N PHE A 260 20.54 3.75 7.74
CA PHE A 260 19.71 2.64 7.27
C PHE A 260 18.24 3.00 7.34
N SER A 261 17.49 2.68 6.28
CA SER A 261 16.03 2.68 6.30
C SER A 261 15.54 1.31 6.73
N LEU A 262 14.75 1.24 7.80
CA LEU A 262 14.15 0.00 8.30
C LEU A 262 12.75 -0.15 7.69
N ASP A 263 12.55 -1.23 6.93
CA ASP A 263 11.24 -1.60 6.39
C ASP A 263 10.46 -2.47 7.39
N ILE A 264 9.51 -1.84 8.07
CA ILE A 264 8.66 -2.51 9.06
C ILE A 264 7.77 -3.57 8.42
N GLY A 265 7.31 -3.33 7.18
CA GLY A 265 6.48 -4.30 6.44
C GLY A 265 7.23 -5.61 6.23
N SER A 266 8.47 -5.55 5.76
CA SER A 266 9.34 -6.72 5.58
C SER A 266 9.69 -7.42 6.90
N VAL A 267 9.81 -6.66 7.99
CA VAL A 267 10.08 -7.24 9.32
C VAL A 267 8.89 -8.02 9.85
N ILE A 268 7.67 -7.55 9.61
CA ILE A 268 6.42 -8.23 10.01
C ILE A 268 6.13 -9.42 9.09
N ALA A 269 6.48 -9.33 7.82
CA ALA A 269 6.21 -10.38 6.84
C ALA A 269 6.81 -11.74 7.28
N GLY A 270 5.97 -12.78 7.29
CA GLY A 270 6.36 -14.13 7.67
C GLY A 270 6.56 -14.38 9.17
N THR A 271 6.26 -13.42 10.06
CA THR A 271 6.21 -13.66 11.51
C THR A 271 4.83 -14.20 11.89
N LYS A 272 4.77 -15.34 12.58
CA LYS A 272 3.52 -15.93 13.05
C LYS A 272 3.17 -15.51 14.47
N TYR A 273 4.19 -15.23 15.27
CA TYR A 273 4.05 -14.89 16.69
C TYR A 273 4.72 -13.54 16.98
N ARG A 274 4.20 -12.87 18.00
CA ARG A 274 4.78 -11.61 18.51
C ARG A 274 6.27 -11.74 18.85
N GLY A 275 6.68 -12.86 19.43
CA GLY A 275 8.07 -13.12 19.79
C GLY A 275 9.03 -13.12 18.61
N ASP A 276 8.62 -13.67 17.47
CA ASP A 276 9.44 -13.72 16.24
C ASP A 276 9.74 -12.32 15.72
N PHE A 277 8.74 -11.44 15.73
CA PHE A 277 8.89 -10.04 15.35
C PHE A 277 9.81 -9.28 16.31
N GLU A 278 9.62 -9.47 17.62
CA GLU A 278 10.44 -8.84 18.66
C GLU A 278 11.90 -9.28 18.55
N GLU A 279 12.16 -10.56 18.38
CA GLU A 279 13.51 -11.12 18.20
C GLU A 279 14.17 -10.60 16.91
N ARG A 280 13.42 -10.54 15.81
CA ARG A 280 13.91 -10.06 14.53
C ARG A 280 14.31 -8.59 14.58
N ILE A 281 13.45 -7.70 15.13
CA ILE A 281 13.79 -6.28 15.31
C ILE A 281 15.02 -6.13 16.20
N LYS A 282 15.05 -6.85 17.33
CA LYS A 282 16.18 -6.80 18.26
C LYS A 282 17.48 -7.18 17.55
N ARG A 283 17.48 -8.28 16.80
CA ARG A 283 18.64 -8.73 16.04
C ARG A 283 19.10 -7.70 14.99
N ILE A 284 18.16 -7.07 14.28
CA ILE A 284 18.45 -6.01 13.30
C ILE A 284 19.11 -4.81 14.02
N LEU A 285 18.51 -4.32 15.11
CA LEU A 285 19.03 -3.16 15.84
C LEU A 285 20.38 -3.46 16.51
N ASP A 286 20.60 -4.68 17.00
CA ASP A 286 21.89 -5.09 17.58
C ASP A 286 22.98 -5.15 16.50
N LEU A 287 22.66 -5.57 15.27
CA LEU A 287 23.60 -5.53 14.15
C LEU A 287 23.91 -4.10 13.71
N ILE A 288 22.88 -3.27 13.53
CA ILE A 288 23.07 -1.85 13.21
C ILE A 288 23.87 -1.14 14.32
N GLY A 289 23.67 -1.49 15.59
CA GLY A 289 24.40 -0.93 16.71
C GLY A 289 25.91 -1.22 16.72
N LYS A 290 26.40 -2.16 15.87
CA LYS A 290 27.83 -2.43 15.65
C LYS A 290 28.45 -1.47 14.62
N GLU A 291 27.64 -0.79 13.82
CA GLU A 291 28.07 0.15 12.80
C GLU A 291 28.60 1.47 13.37
N HIS A 292 29.28 2.25 12.53
CA HIS A 292 29.88 3.52 12.97
C HIS A 292 28.80 4.62 12.99
N LYS A 293 28.50 5.16 14.19
CA LYS A 293 27.50 6.22 14.43
C LYS A 293 26.19 5.96 13.70
N PRO A 294 25.50 4.85 13.98
CA PRO A 294 24.35 4.42 13.19
C PRO A 294 23.14 5.34 13.36
N ILE A 295 22.47 5.60 12.25
CA ILE A 295 21.20 6.33 12.17
C ILE A 295 20.18 5.39 11.50
N VAL A 296 19.02 5.20 12.12
CA VAL A 296 17.93 4.38 11.59
C VAL A 296 16.79 5.30 11.23
N TYR A 297 16.40 5.28 9.96
CA TYR A 297 15.17 5.91 9.46
C TYR A 297 14.04 4.89 9.48
N ILE A 298 12.89 5.31 9.98
CA ILE A 298 11.69 4.50 10.03
C ILE A 298 10.56 5.34 9.42
N ASP A 299 10.15 4.94 8.23
CA ASP A 299 8.96 5.51 7.62
C ASP A 299 7.70 4.94 8.30
N GLU A 300 6.63 5.73 8.35
CA GLU A 300 5.41 5.36 9.04
C GLU A 300 5.66 4.77 10.44
N ILE A 301 6.50 5.44 11.23
CA ILE A 301 6.94 4.95 12.55
C ILE A 301 5.79 4.63 13.50
N HIS A 302 4.59 5.15 13.24
CA HIS A 302 3.36 4.82 13.97
C HIS A 302 3.00 3.33 13.86
N ASN A 303 3.40 2.64 12.80
CA ASN A 303 3.20 1.19 12.65
C ASN A 303 3.91 0.38 13.74
N ILE A 304 5.02 0.88 14.28
CA ILE A 304 5.69 0.25 15.43
C ILE A 304 4.93 0.51 16.73
N VAL A 305 4.33 1.71 16.87
CA VAL A 305 3.69 2.15 18.12
C VAL A 305 2.23 1.71 18.19
N GLY A 306 1.55 1.62 17.04
CA GLY A 306 0.12 1.37 16.92
C GLY A 306 -0.31 -0.03 16.48
N ALA A 307 0.59 -0.86 16.01
CA ALA A 307 0.30 -2.18 15.42
C ALA A 307 -0.47 -3.17 16.35
N GLY A 308 -0.80 -2.74 17.55
CA GLY A 308 -1.41 -3.58 18.56
C GLY A 308 -2.85 -3.32 18.96
N SER A 309 -3.52 -2.32 18.40
CA SER A 309 -4.84 -1.93 18.93
C SER A 309 -6.05 -2.52 18.19
N LEU A 310 -5.89 -3.10 17.00
CA LEU A 310 -7.02 -3.49 16.16
C LEU A 310 -7.50 -4.94 16.28
N ASN A 311 -6.72 -5.87 16.89
CA ASN A 311 -7.14 -7.28 17.02
C ASN A 311 -6.82 -7.93 18.38
N GLY A 312 -7.01 -7.24 19.50
CA GLY A 312 -6.99 -7.89 20.83
C GLY A 312 -5.63 -8.42 21.32
N GLY A 313 -4.55 -8.23 20.56
CA GLY A 313 -3.19 -8.67 20.89
C GLY A 313 -2.18 -7.60 20.49
N ALA A 314 -2.12 -6.52 21.28
CA ALA A 314 -1.29 -5.35 21.00
C ALA A 314 0.19 -5.72 20.80
N LEU A 315 0.70 -5.58 19.57
CA LEU A 315 2.11 -5.47 19.27
C LEU A 315 2.58 -4.08 19.77
N ASP A 316 2.83 -3.92 21.06
CA ASP A 316 3.44 -2.70 21.60
C ASP A 316 4.96 -2.78 21.39
N ALA A 317 5.37 -2.64 20.12
CA ALA A 317 6.78 -2.61 19.75
C ALA A 317 7.49 -1.33 20.21
N SER A 318 6.74 -0.35 20.76
CA SER A 318 7.34 0.84 21.37
C SER A 318 8.29 0.48 22.52
N ASN A 319 7.96 -0.58 23.25
CA ASN A 319 8.81 -1.10 24.33
C ASN A 319 10.15 -1.66 23.83
N LEU A 320 10.22 -2.13 22.59
CA LEU A 320 11.45 -2.63 21.98
C LEU A 320 12.44 -1.52 21.64
N LEU A 321 11.95 -0.35 21.23
CA LEU A 321 12.79 0.80 20.90
C LEU A 321 13.30 1.51 22.16
N LYS A 322 12.60 1.43 23.30
CA LYS A 322 12.94 2.15 24.54
C LYS A 322 14.39 1.91 25.02
N PRO A 323 14.94 0.68 25.03
CA PRO A 323 16.34 0.43 25.42
C PRO A 323 17.32 1.18 24.52
N TYR A 324 17.17 1.08 23.20
CA TYR A 324 18.07 1.71 22.22
C TYR A 324 17.99 3.23 22.23
N LEU A 325 16.78 3.79 22.40
CA LEU A 325 16.57 5.22 22.60
C LEU A 325 17.18 5.74 23.90
N THR A 326 17.32 4.89 24.91
CA THR A 326 17.91 5.25 26.21
C THR A 326 19.42 5.15 26.17
N ASP A 327 19.96 4.13 25.55
CA ASP A 327 21.41 3.95 25.37
C ASP A 327 22.02 5.03 24.46
N GLY A 328 21.27 5.48 23.46
CA GLY A 328 21.66 6.59 22.59
C GLY A 328 22.79 6.27 21.60
N LYS A 329 23.19 5.00 21.49
CA LYS A 329 24.17 4.54 20.49
C LYS A 329 23.61 4.66 19.08
N ILE A 330 22.34 4.25 18.89
CA ILE A 330 21.61 4.38 17.65
C ILE A 330 20.77 5.65 17.72
N LYS A 331 20.81 6.46 16.67
CA LYS A 331 19.90 7.59 16.50
C LYS A 331 18.77 7.19 15.58
N PHE A 332 17.58 7.71 15.83
CA PHE A 332 16.41 7.39 15.04
C PHE A 332 15.85 8.65 14.37
N ILE A 333 15.40 8.49 13.14
CA ILE A 333 14.61 9.48 12.42
C ILE A 333 13.28 8.81 12.11
N GLY A 334 12.17 9.36 12.59
CA GLY A 334 10.83 8.87 12.27
C GLY A 334 10.13 9.75 11.26
N ALA A 335 9.22 9.19 10.47
CA ALA A 335 8.26 9.93 9.67
C ALA A 335 6.84 9.44 9.98
N THR A 336 5.87 10.36 10.04
CA THR A 336 4.45 10.03 10.29
C THR A 336 3.56 11.19 9.85
N THR A 337 2.24 10.98 9.83
CA THR A 337 1.25 12.04 9.61
C THR A 337 0.86 12.75 10.91
N PHE A 338 0.20 13.91 10.82
CA PHE A 338 -0.28 14.66 12.00
C PHE A 338 -1.30 13.85 12.80
N GLU A 339 -2.21 13.18 12.10
CA GLU A 339 -3.27 12.38 12.73
C GLU A 339 -2.68 11.18 13.50
N GLU A 340 -1.79 10.44 12.89
CA GLU A 340 -1.13 9.27 13.47
C GLU A 340 -0.18 9.65 14.61
N TYR A 341 0.55 10.76 14.46
CA TYR A 341 1.36 11.30 15.55
C TYR A 341 0.51 11.56 16.80
N LYS A 342 -0.64 12.24 16.64
CA LYS A 342 -1.56 12.54 17.72
C LYS A 342 -2.22 11.28 18.31
N LYS A 343 -2.57 10.33 17.45
CA LYS A 343 -3.25 9.09 17.84
C LYS A 343 -2.34 8.14 18.62
N PHE A 344 -1.08 8.00 18.22
CA PHE A 344 -0.16 7.00 18.73
C PHE A 344 1.00 7.57 19.55
N PHE A 345 1.70 8.58 19.05
CA PHE A 345 2.92 9.10 19.68
C PHE A 345 2.67 10.01 20.87
N GLU A 346 1.70 10.93 20.76
CA GLU A 346 1.43 11.92 21.80
C GLU A 346 0.99 11.27 23.12
N LYS A 347 0.38 10.10 23.04
CA LYS A 347 -0.07 9.31 24.20
C LYS A 347 1.08 8.62 24.94
N ASP A 348 2.15 8.24 24.24
CA ASP A 348 3.32 7.60 24.88
C ASP A 348 4.34 8.65 25.34
N LYS A 349 4.30 9.00 26.63
CA LYS A 349 5.21 9.95 27.26
C LYS A 349 6.68 9.52 27.21
N ALA A 350 6.98 8.24 27.04
CA ALA A 350 8.35 7.75 26.96
C ALA A 350 8.96 8.05 25.60
N LEU A 351 8.20 7.92 24.52
CA LEU A 351 8.63 8.28 23.17
C LEU A 351 8.70 9.79 22.97
N THR A 352 7.68 10.55 23.40
CA THR A 352 7.65 12.02 23.25
C THR A 352 8.80 12.72 23.97
N ARG A 353 9.36 12.11 25.04
CA ARG A 353 10.57 12.62 25.71
C ARG A 353 11.86 12.35 24.95
N ARG A 354 11.86 11.45 23.99
CA ARG A 354 13.04 11.01 23.24
C ARG A 354 13.08 11.54 21.82
N PHE A 355 11.91 11.79 21.24
CA PHE A 355 11.77 12.37 19.92
C PHE A 355 11.52 13.88 19.97
N GLN A 356 11.98 14.60 18.94
CA GLN A 356 11.69 16.00 18.71
C GLN A 356 10.95 16.16 17.40
N THR A 357 9.76 16.72 17.46
CA THR A 357 8.92 16.97 16.28
C THR A 357 9.52 18.05 15.38
N ILE A 358 9.41 17.83 14.08
CA ILE A 358 9.66 18.78 13.01
C ILE A 358 8.45 18.73 12.10
N ASP A 359 7.74 19.84 11.99
CA ASP A 359 6.57 19.93 11.13
C ASP A 359 7.01 20.11 9.69
N VAL A 360 6.58 19.18 8.83
CA VAL A 360 6.84 19.22 7.38
C VAL A 360 5.55 19.65 6.70
N LYS A 361 5.46 20.93 6.38
CA LYS A 361 4.29 21.52 5.73
C LYS A 361 4.32 21.26 4.22
N GLU A 362 3.15 21.31 3.60
CA GLU A 362 3.02 21.34 2.14
C GLU A 362 3.83 22.52 1.56
N PRO A 363 4.60 22.32 0.47
CA PRO A 363 5.32 23.42 -0.18
C PRO A 363 4.34 24.40 -0.83
N SER A 364 4.74 25.66 -0.92
CA SER A 364 4.04 26.64 -1.72
C SER A 364 4.11 26.27 -3.21
N ILE A 365 3.21 26.82 -4.02
CA ILE A 365 3.19 26.60 -5.49
C ILE A 365 4.58 26.89 -6.10
N ASN A 366 5.23 27.99 -5.70
CA ASN A 366 6.55 28.36 -6.23
C ASN A 366 7.65 27.36 -5.83
N GLU A 367 7.63 26.87 -4.58
CA GLU A 367 8.57 25.84 -4.13
C GLU A 367 8.30 24.51 -4.84
N ALA A 368 7.03 24.15 -5.05
CA ALA A 368 6.66 22.94 -5.78
C ALA A 368 7.14 22.99 -7.25
N ILE A 369 7.01 24.13 -7.92
CA ILE A 369 7.55 24.33 -9.28
C ILE A 369 9.08 24.14 -9.30
N GLN A 370 9.80 24.66 -8.29
CA GLN A 370 11.25 24.46 -8.18
C GLN A 370 11.61 22.99 -7.96
N ILE A 371 10.84 22.30 -7.11
CA ILE A 371 11.02 20.86 -6.86
C ILE A 371 10.83 20.07 -8.16
N LEU A 372 9.73 20.30 -8.88
CA LEU A 372 9.45 19.60 -10.13
C LEU A 372 10.50 19.90 -11.22
N ASN A 373 10.97 21.14 -11.31
CA ASN A 373 12.07 21.48 -12.22
C ASN A 373 13.36 20.73 -11.91
N GLY A 374 13.63 20.47 -10.63
CA GLY A 374 14.76 19.64 -10.22
C GLY A 374 14.59 18.17 -10.53
N LEU A 375 13.35 17.66 -10.51
CA LEU A 375 13.01 16.27 -10.84
C LEU A 375 12.82 16.04 -12.35
N LYS A 376 12.53 17.10 -13.10
CA LYS A 376 12.20 17.10 -14.53
C LYS A 376 13.10 16.18 -15.34
N ARG A 377 14.43 16.27 -15.14
CA ARG A 377 15.41 15.50 -15.89
C ARG A 377 15.23 13.99 -15.74
N ASN A 378 14.93 13.50 -14.55
CA ASN A 378 14.77 12.08 -14.27
C ASN A 378 13.53 11.52 -15.00
N TYR A 379 12.41 12.27 -15.01
CA TYR A 379 11.20 11.91 -15.76
C TYR A 379 11.38 12.04 -17.28
N GLU A 380 12.13 13.05 -17.76
CA GLU A 380 12.47 13.20 -19.18
C GLU A 380 13.31 12.04 -19.70
N GLU A 381 14.27 11.56 -18.92
CA GLU A 381 15.11 10.41 -19.26
C GLU A 381 14.30 9.10 -19.21
N TYR A 382 13.44 8.93 -18.21
CA TYR A 382 12.62 7.71 -18.05
C TYR A 382 11.60 7.54 -19.18
N HIS A 383 10.84 8.59 -19.51
CA HIS A 383 9.79 8.54 -20.54
C HIS A 383 10.30 8.88 -21.95
N ASN A 384 11.56 9.28 -22.10
CA ASN A 384 12.11 9.82 -23.35
C ASN A 384 11.27 10.96 -23.95
N VAL A 385 10.91 11.93 -23.10
CA VAL A 385 10.12 13.13 -23.41
C VAL A 385 10.89 14.40 -23.01
N SER A 386 10.36 15.57 -23.32
CA SER A 386 10.84 16.86 -22.82
C SER A 386 9.65 17.71 -22.36
N TYR A 387 9.67 18.14 -21.11
CA TYR A 387 8.61 19.00 -20.57
C TYR A 387 8.95 20.47 -20.80
N THR A 388 7.98 21.27 -21.19
CA THR A 388 8.14 22.73 -21.21
C THR A 388 8.08 23.28 -19.76
N ASP A 389 8.65 24.46 -19.53
CA ASP A 389 8.61 25.05 -18.18
C ASP A 389 7.19 25.51 -17.82
N GLU A 390 6.42 25.89 -18.83
CA GLU A 390 4.99 26.19 -18.71
C GLU A 390 4.20 24.93 -18.30
N ALA A 391 4.46 23.78 -18.93
CA ALA A 391 3.81 22.51 -18.57
C ALA A 391 4.08 22.12 -17.11
N ILE A 392 5.31 22.31 -16.62
CA ILE A 392 5.66 22.06 -15.21
C ILE A 392 4.89 23.03 -14.28
N ALA A 393 4.85 24.32 -14.63
CA ALA A 393 4.13 25.30 -13.83
C ALA A 393 2.62 25.02 -13.79
N ASP A 394 2.04 24.59 -14.90
CA ASP A 394 0.63 24.28 -14.99
C ASP A 394 0.28 22.93 -14.33
N ALA A 395 1.17 21.94 -14.37
CA ALA A 395 1.01 20.72 -13.62
C ALA A 395 0.86 21.00 -12.10
N VAL A 396 1.66 21.92 -11.55
CA VAL A 396 1.56 22.34 -10.14
C VAL A 396 0.28 23.11 -9.87
N LYS A 397 -0.01 24.16 -10.66
CA LYS A 397 -1.17 25.03 -10.44
C LYS A 397 -2.49 24.29 -10.60
N LEU A 398 -2.60 23.45 -11.64
CA LEU A 398 -3.83 22.73 -11.93
C LEU A 398 -4.03 21.55 -10.96
N SER A 399 -2.96 20.85 -10.57
CA SER A 399 -3.07 19.83 -9.53
C SER A 399 -3.46 20.44 -8.19
N ASP A 400 -2.95 21.62 -7.85
CA ASP A 400 -3.33 22.33 -6.62
C ASP A 400 -4.79 22.78 -6.66
N LYS A 401 -5.26 23.24 -7.82
CA LYS A 401 -6.65 23.70 -8.02
C LYS A 401 -7.67 22.55 -8.04
N TYR A 402 -7.33 21.38 -8.61
CA TYR A 402 -8.30 20.32 -8.91
C TYR A 402 -8.12 19.03 -8.12
N ILE A 403 -6.97 18.82 -7.45
CA ILE A 403 -6.70 17.61 -6.64
C ILE A 403 -6.60 18.00 -5.17
N ASN A 404 -7.67 17.72 -4.39
CA ASN A 404 -7.75 18.09 -2.98
C ASN A 404 -7.44 16.95 -2.01
N ASP A 405 -7.42 15.71 -2.49
CA ASP A 405 -7.18 14.51 -1.68
C ASP A 405 -5.70 14.18 -1.49
N LYS A 406 -4.83 14.87 -2.23
CA LYS A 406 -3.37 14.74 -2.18
C LYS A 406 -2.70 16.10 -1.97
N TYR A 407 -1.45 16.07 -1.53
CA TYR A 407 -0.64 17.26 -1.23
C TYR A 407 0.48 17.46 -2.24
N LEU A 408 0.91 18.71 -2.40
CA LEU A 408 2.13 19.04 -3.16
C LEU A 408 3.38 18.54 -2.39
N PRO A 409 4.45 18.13 -3.09
CA PRO A 409 4.60 18.07 -4.55
C PRO A 409 4.04 16.80 -5.21
N ASP A 410 3.65 15.79 -4.43
CA ASP A 410 3.31 14.45 -4.87
C ASP A 410 2.21 14.45 -5.97
N LYS A 411 1.10 15.16 -5.74
CA LYS A 411 0.02 15.30 -6.72
C LYS A 411 0.47 15.88 -8.07
N ALA A 412 1.45 16.79 -8.08
CA ALA A 412 1.98 17.36 -9.29
C ALA A 412 3.01 16.45 -9.96
N VAL A 413 3.76 15.69 -9.17
CA VAL A 413 4.66 14.63 -9.65
C VAL A 413 3.87 13.54 -10.36
N ASP A 414 2.77 13.07 -9.79
CA ASP A 414 1.88 12.10 -10.44
C ASP A 414 1.40 12.59 -11.81
N ILE A 415 1.04 13.88 -11.93
CA ILE A 415 0.57 14.48 -13.19
C ILE A 415 1.66 14.51 -14.25
N ILE A 416 2.92 14.89 -13.92
CA ILE A 416 3.99 14.91 -14.91
C ILE A 416 4.39 13.49 -15.33
N ASP A 417 4.37 12.52 -14.41
CA ASP A 417 4.64 11.12 -14.69
C ASP A 417 3.59 10.55 -15.66
N GLU A 418 2.31 10.76 -15.37
CA GLU A 418 1.21 10.31 -16.22
C GLU A 418 1.21 11.02 -17.59
N ALA A 419 1.56 12.32 -17.64
CA ALA A 419 1.66 13.07 -18.88
C ALA A 419 2.81 12.55 -19.77
N GLY A 420 3.95 12.19 -19.18
CA GLY A 420 5.06 11.57 -19.90
C GLY A 420 4.68 10.21 -20.48
N ALA A 421 4.05 9.36 -19.67
CA ALA A 421 3.56 8.07 -20.11
C ALA A 421 2.50 8.20 -21.22
N TYR A 422 1.55 9.14 -21.08
CA TYR A 422 0.51 9.40 -22.07
C TYR A 422 1.10 9.87 -23.40
N ALA A 423 2.02 10.84 -23.37
CA ALA A 423 2.67 11.36 -24.57
C ALA A 423 3.41 10.23 -25.31
N ARG A 424 4.07 9.35 -24.59
CA ARG A 424 4.78 8.21 -25.16
C ARG A 424 3.86 7.18 -25.79
N MET A 425 2.73 6.87 -25.18
CA MET A 425 1.75 5.90 -25.70
C MET A 425 1.07 6.36 -26.99
N HIS A 426 0.91 7.68 -27.19
CA HIS A 426 0.20 8.23 -28.34
C HIS A 426 1.10 8.66 -29.50
N ASN A 427 2.41 8.40 -29.41
CA ASN A 427 3.35 8.73 -30.46
C ASN A 427 4.08 7.46 -30.95
N GLU A 428 3.86 7.12 -32.22
CA GLU A 428 4.42 5.90 -32.83
C GLU A 428 5.94 6.02 -33.16
N ASN A 429 6.50 7.23 -33.17
CA ASN A 429 7.91 7.45 -33.46
C ASN A 429 8.77 7.29 -32.20
N LEU A 430 9.44 6.14 -32.09
CA LEU A 430 10.28 5.76 -30.93
C LEU A 430 11.58 6.59 -30.81
N ASP A 431 12.06 7.19 -31.89
CA ASP A 431 13.39 7.85 -31.96
C ASP A 431 13.36 9.36 -31.68
N GLU A 432 12.20 10.02 -31.65
CA GLU A 432 12.11 11.45 -31.38
C GLU A 432 11.68 11.73 -29.94
N LYS A 433 12.36 12.71 -29.29
CA LYS A 433 11.89 13.24 -28.00
C LYS A 433 10.59 13.99 -28.20
N ILE A 434 9.58 13.56 -27.51
CA ILE A 434 8.24 14.16 -27.56
C ILE A 434 8.20 15.34 -26.60
N ILE A 435 7.63 16.47 -27.04
CA ILE A 435 7.45 17.63 -26.19
C ILE A 435 6.10 17.53 -25.48
N VAL A 436 6.15 17.54 -24.15
CA VAL A 436 4.95 17.62 -23.30
C VAL A 436 4.68 19.09 -23.02
N ASP A 437 3.62 19.60 -23.62
CA ASP A 437 3.15 20.98 -23.49
C ASP A 437 2.00 21.11 -22.47
N GLU A 438 1.54 22.33 -22.25
CA GLU A 438 0.42 22.67 -21.36
C GLU A 438 -0.85 21.89 -21.71
N LYS A 439 -1.12 21.67 -23.01
CA LYS A 439 -2.34 20.98 -23.47
C LYS A 439 -2.39 19.52 -23.06
N ILE A 440 -1.22 18.87 -23.03
CA ILE A 440 -1.14 17.48 -22.55
C ILE A 440 -1.42 17.43 -21.05
N ILE A 441 -0.88 18.38 -20.28
CA ILE A 441 -1.16 18.50 -18.84
C ILE A 441 -2.65 18.74 -18.57
N GLU A 442 -3.27 19.67 -19.30
CA GLU A 442 -4.71 19.95 -19.21
C GLU A 442 -5.55 18.71 -19.56
N GLU A 443 -5.14 17.95 -20.56
CA GLU A 443 -5.82 16.70 -20.95
C GLU A 443 -5.72 15.64 -19.84
N ILE A 444 -4.56 15.47 -19.24
CA ILE A 444 -4.35 14.51 -18.14
C ILE A 444 -5.19 14.91 -16.93
N ILE A 445 -5.13 16.16 -16.51
CA ILE A 445 -5.94 16.65 -15.38
C ILE A 445 -7.45 16.47 -15.65
N SER A 446 -7.89 16.75 -16.87
CA SER A 446 -9.28 16.51 -17.28
C SER A 446 -9.68 15.04 -17.11
N LYS A 447 -8.79 14.09 -17.45
CA LYS A 447 -9.03 12.66 -17.29
C LYS A 447 -9.00 12.21 -15.83
N VAL A 448 -7.96 12.61 -15.10
CA VAL A 448 -7.75 12.24 -13.69
C VAL A 448 -8.89 12.76 -12.81
N CYS A 449 -9.23 14.05 -12.96
CA CYS A 449 -10.29 14.67 -12.17
C CYS A 449 -11.69 14.45 -12.73
N SER A 450 -11.83 13.78 -13.90
CA SER A 450 -13.10 13.61 -14.61
C SER A 450 -13.83 14.93 -14.90
N ILE A 451 -13.06 16.00 -15.20
CA ILE A 451 -13.56 17.34 -15.49
C ILE A 451 -13.55 17.55 -17.01
N PRO A 452 -14.58 18.15 -17.63
CA PRO A 452 -14.55 18.45 -19.05
C PRO A 452 -13.35 19.33 -19.44
N LYS A 453 -12.70 19.04 -20.57
CA LYS A 453 -11.53 19.83 -21.08
C LYS A 453 -11.80 21.33 -21.13
N GLN A 454 -13.03 21.73 -21.50
CA GLN A 454 -13.46 23.14 -21.57
C GLN A 454 -13.39 23.88 -20.22
N THR A 455 -13.39 23.16 -19.11
CA THR A 455 -13.30 23.75 -17.76
C THR A 455 -11.86 23.97 -17.32
N VAL A 456 -10.93 23.20 -17.86
CA VAL A 456 -9.49 23.29 -17.55
C VAL A 456 -8.82 24.37 -18.41
N GLU A 457 -9.24 24.51 -19.66
CA GLU A 457 -8.77 25.56 -20.56
C GLU A 457 -9.27 26.95 -20.09
N SER A 458 -8.52 28.01 -20.37
CA SER A 458 -8.80 29.41 -20.01
C SER A 458 -10.09 30.04 -20.62
N SER A 459 -10.95 29.20 -21.19
CA SER A 459 -12.24 29.58 -21.81
C SER A 459 -13.43 29.68 -20.83
N GLU A 460 -13.23 29.56 -19.51
CA GLU A 460 -14.30 29.71 -18.50
C GLU A 460 -15.12 30.99 -18.71
N ILE A 461 -14.45 32.10 -19.10
CA ILE A 461 -15.12 33.38 -19.32
C ILE A 461 -16.09 33.33 -20.51
N SER A 462 -15.75 32.59 -21.58
CA SER A 462 -16.61 32.44 -22.75
C SER A 462 -17.82 31.55 -22.45
N SER A 463 -17.61 30.48 -21.69
CA SER A 463 -18.68 29.56 -21.27
C SER A 463 -19.69 30.24 -20.34
N LEU A 464 -19.23 31.11 -19.43
CA LEU A 464 -20.09 31.88 -18.53
C LEU A 464 -20.93 32.94 -19.26
N LYS A 465 -20.49 33.42 -20.44
CA LYS A 465 -21.28 34.38 -21.26
C LYS A 465 -22.55 33.71 -21.82
N HIS A 466 -22.46 32.47 -22.22
CA HIS A 466 -23.56 31.73 -22.86
C HIS A 466 -24.41 30.92 -21.89
N LEU A 467 -23.98 30.75 -20.62
CA LEU A 467 -24.61 29.92 -19.60
C LEU A 467 -26.12 30.22 -19.43
N GLU A 468 -26.49 31.50 -19.47
CA GLU A 468 -27.90 31.92 -19.33
C GLU A 468 -28.77 31.43 -20.49
N ALA A 469 -28.30 31.60 -21.72
CA ALA A 469 -28.97 31.14 -22.92
C ALA A 469 -29.12 29.61 -22.91
N ASP A 470 -28.04 28.92 -22.56
CA ASP A 470 -28.00 27.46 -22.49
C ASP A 470 -28.93 26.86 -21.43
N LEU A 471 -29.13 27.54 -20.30
CA LEU A 471 -30.11 27.12 -19.31
C LEU A 471 -31.54 27.38 -19.75
N LYS A 472 -31.81 28.53 -20.41
CA LYS A 472 -33.12 28.87 -20.94
C LYS A 472 -33.57 27.95 -22.08
N GLU A 473 -32.67 27.30 -22.80
CA GLU A 473 -33.01 26.27 -23.79
C GLU A 473 -33.66 25.01 -23.17
N ASN A 474 -33.25 24.66 -21.96
CA ASN A 474 -33.68 23.43 -21.32
C ASN A 474 -34.74 23.63 -20.23
N ILE A 475 -34.91 24.85 -19.71
CA ILE A 475 -35.81 25.19 -18.61
C ILE A 475 -36.70 26.33 -19.03
N PHE A 476 -38.01 26.05 -19.10
CA PHE A 476 -39.00 26.98 -19.59
C PHE A 476 -39.73 27.69 -18.45
N HIS A 477 -40.04 28.97 -18.64
CA HIS A 477 -40.81 29.80 -17.73
C HIS A 477 -40.21 30.00 -16.32
N GLN A 478 -38.89 29.91 -16.19
CA GLN A 478 -38.16 30.15 -14.92
C GLN A 478 -37.03 31.21 -15.12
N ASP A 479 -37.24 32.18 -16.02
CA ASP A 479 -36.22 33.15 -16.42
C ASP A 479 -35.64 33.92 -15.27
N ASN A 480 -36.46 34.40 -14.33
CA ASN A 480 -35.99 35.12 -13.15
C ASN A 480 -35.06 34.26 -12.25
N ALA A 481 -35.40 32.99 -12.06
CA ALA A 481 -34.56 32.08 -11.26
C ALA A 481 -33.25 31.79 -11.95
N ILE A 482 -33.23 31.60 -13.26
CA ILE A 482 -32.02 31.38 -14.07
C ILE A 482 -31.12 32.60 -14.05
N GLU A 483 -31.68 33.81 -14.24
CA GLU A 483 -30.92 35.06 -14.17
C GLU A 483 -30.22 35.28 -12.84
N GLU A 484 -30.91 35.02 -11.71
CA GLU A 484 -30.32 35.12 -10.37
C GLU A 484 -29.20 34.08 -10.16
N VAL A 485 -29.40 32.84 -10.56
CA VAL A 485 -28.37 31.78 -10.49
C VAL A 485 -27.12 32.17 -11.28
N VAL A 486 -27.30 32.58 -12.53
CA VAL A 486 -26.19 32.99 -13.41
C VAL A 486 -25.49 34.24 -12.89
N ARG A 487 -26.25 35.20 -12.35
CA ARG A 487 -25.69 36.40 -11.72
C ARG A 487 -24.79 36.06 -10.54
N CYS A 488 -25.25 35.22 -9.62
CA CYS A 488 -24.44 34.81 -8.46
C CYS A 488 -23.15 34.09 -8.87
N ILE A 489 -23.24 33.20 -9.87
CA ILE A 489 -22.05 32.49 -10.37
C ILE A 489 -21.06 33.45 -11.03
N LYS A 490 -21.53 34.36 -11.88
CA LYS A 490 -20.68 35.40 -12.51
C LYS A 490 -20.00 36.29 -11.47
N MET A 491 -20.71 36.69 -10.43
CA MET A 491 -20.17 37.50 -9.32
C MET A 491 -19.07 36.75 -8.57
N SER A 492 -19.29 35.49 -8.24
CA SER A 492 -18.30 34.67 -7.55
C SER A 492 -17.02 34.47 -8.39
N ARG A 493 -17.18 34.17 -9.68
CA ARG A 493 -16.06 33.96 -10.61
C ARG A 493 -15.32 35.25 -10.99
N SER A 494 -15.87 36.43 -10.69
CA SER A 494 -15.17 37.71 -10.85
C SER A 494 -14.18 38.04 -9.73
N GLY A 495 -14.01 37.14 -8.76
CA GLY A 495 -13.08 37.33 -7.63
C GLY A 495 -13.61 38.27 -6.54
N LEU A 496 -14.90 38.59 -6.55
CA LEU A 496 -15.51 39.48 -5.54
C LEU A 496 -15.94 38.76 -4.25
N ASN A 497 -15.93 37.43 -4.27
CA ASN A 497 -16.24 36.61 -3.10
C ASN A 497 -14.98 36.28 -2.30
N GLU A 498 -15.14 36.06 -0.99
CA GLU A 498 -14.09 35.55 -0.12
C GLU A 498 -13.77 34.08 -0.53
N GLU A 499 -12.48 33.72 -0.55
CA GLU A 499 -12.00 32.41 -1.00
C GLU A 499 -12.54 31.25 -0.15
N ASP A 500 -12.80 31.49 1.13
CA ASP A 500 -13.28 30.48 2.08
C ASP A 500 -14.81 30.24 2.03
N LYS A 501 -15.54 30.91 1.14
CA LYS A 501 -17.00 30.79 1.04
C LYS A 501 -17.44 30.03 -0.20
N PRO A 502 -18.59 29.30 -0.12
CA PRO A 502 -19.14 28.66 -1.30
C PRO A 502 -19.49 29.68 -2.38
N VAL A 503 -19.36 29.30 -3.65
CA VAL A 503 -19.66 30.11 -4.83
C VAL A 503 -21.04 30.80 -4.73
N ALA A 504 -22.03 30.02 -4.34
CA ALA A 504 -23.37 30.52 -4.05
C ALA A 504 -24.12 29.56 -3.10
N SER A 505 -24.96 30.12 -2.24
CA SER A 505 -25.93 29.37 -1.44
C SER A 505 -27.32 29.92 -1.74
N MET A 506 -28.18 29.07 -2.31
CA MET A 506 -29.47 29.50 -2.83
C MET A 506 -30.60 28.67 -2.26
N LEU A 507 -31.71 29.32 -1.89
CA LEU A 507 -32.93 28.66 -1.45
C LEU A 507 -33.99 28.75 -2.54
N PHE A 508 -34.34 27.61 -3.17
CA PHE A 508 -35.42 27.53 -4.14
C PHE A 508 -36.75 27.24 -3.44
N VAL A 509 -37.66 28.19 -3.45
CA VAL A 509 -38.99 28.07 -2.86
C VAL A 509 -40.07 28.03 -3.93
N GLY A 510 -41.01 27.10 -3.82
CA GLY A 510 -42.13 26.98 -4.74
C GLY A 510 -42.82 25.62 -4.65
N PRO A 511 -44.01 25.43 -5.30
CA PRO A 511 -44.73 24.18 -5.32
C PRO A 511 -43.94 23.00 -5.89
N THR A 512 -44.41 21.78 -5.65
CA THR A 512 -43.81 20.58 -6.22
C THR A 512 -43.97 20.58 -7.75
N GLY A 513 -42.95 20.14 -8.49
CA GLY A 513 -43.04 20.00 -9.95
C GLY A 513 -42.70 21.24 -10.79
N VAL A 514 -42.40 22.39 -10.17
CA VAL A 514 -42.04 23.64 -10.89
C VAL A 514 -40.64 23.73 -11.44
N GLY A 515 -39.80 22.68 -11.26
CA GLY A 515 -38.47 22.61 -11.85
C GLY A 515 -37.30 23.00 -10.92
N LYS A 516 -37.50 23.13 -9.59
CA LYS A 516 -36.43 23.52 -8.62
C LYS A 516 -35.17 22.64 -8.74
N THR A 517 -35.33 21.33 -8.71
CA THR A 517 -34.23 20.36 -8.83
C THR A 517 -33.64 20.33 -10.25
N GLU A 518 -34.48 20.61 -11.27
CA GLU A 518 -34.05 20.57 -12.66
C GLU A 518 -33.07 21.72 -12.99
N ILE A 519 -33.28 22.92 -12.40
CA ILE A 519 -32.37 24.04 -12.54
C ILE A 519 -30.95 23.65 -12.08
N ALA A 520 -30.83 23.03 -10.90
CA ALA A 520 -29.54 22.61 -10.38
C ALA A 520 -28.92 21.46 -11.21
N ARG A 521 -29.75 20.53 -11.73
CA ARG A 521 -29.29 19.44 -12.62
C ARG A 521 -28.75 19.97 -13.94
N CYS A 522 -29.50 20.86 -14.58
CA CYS A 522 -29.08 21.50 -15.83
C CYS A 522 -27.83 22.37 -15.63
N LEU A 523 -27.78 23.11 -14.53
CA LEU A 523 -26.61 23.91 -14.16
C LEU A 523 -25.36 23.02 -14.02
N ALA A 524 -25.44 21.97 -13.21
CA ALA A 524 -24.33 21.04 -13.00
C ALA A 524 -23.85 20.43 -14.33
N LYS A 525 -24.79 19.99 -15.18
CA LYS A 525 -24.49 19.45 -16.50
C LYS A 525 -23.82 20.46 -17.45
N LYS A 526 -24.29 21.71 -17.46
CA LYS A 526 -23.74 22.76 -18.36
C LYS A 526 -22.38 23.28 -17.86
N MET A 527 -22.18 23.30 -16.54
CA MET A 527 -20.88 23.65 -15.94
C MET A 527 -19.90 22.48 -15.88
N GLY A 528 -20.34 21.27 -16.21
CA GLY A 528 -19.49 20.08 -16.15
C GLY A 528 -19.07 19.69 -14.73
N ILE A 529 -19.87 20.04 -13.72
CA ILE A 529 -19.61 19.73 -12.30
C ILE A 529 -20.55 18.62 -11.84
N GLU A 530 -20.14 17.87 -10.82
CA GLU A 530 -20.97 16.79 -10.27
C GLU A 530 -22.10 17.33 -9.40
N LEU A 531 -23.25 16.68 -9.52
CA LEU A 531 -24.42 16.97 -8.71
C LEU A 531 -24.59 15.92 -7.62
N ILE A 532 -24.42 16.33 -6.37
CA ILE A 532 -24.69 15.50 -5.20
C ILE A 532 -26.02 15.91 -4.60
N ARG A 533 -26.90 14.91 -4.41
CA ARG A 533 -28.22 15.12 -3.82
C ARG A 533 -28.31 14.44 -2.47
N PHE A 534 -28.71 15.22 -1.46
CA PHE A 534 -29.11 14.73 -0.14
C PHE A 534 -30.62 14.94 0.02
N ASP A 535 -31.34 13.88 0.31
CA ASP A 535 -32.77 13.99 0.63
C ASP A 535 -32.91 14.20 2.14
N MET A 536 -33.22 15.43 2.52
CA MET A 536 -33.27 15.81 3.94
C MET A 536 -34.36 15.08 4.73
N SER A 537 -35.31 14.43 4.07
CA SER A 537 -36.26 13.55 4.74
C SER A 537 -35.60 12.32 5.39
N GLU A 538 -34.47 11.85 4.84
CA GLU A 538 -33.69 10.75 5.40
C GLU A 538 -32.89 11.19 6.64
N TYR A 539 -32.68 12.49 6.82
CA TYR A 539 -31.87 13.08 7.89
C TYR A 539 -32.71 13.81 8.96
N ALA A 540 -34.02 13.57 9.00
CA ALA A 540 -34.93 14.20 9.96
C ALA A 540 -34.69 13.82 11.42
N GLU A 541 -34.06 12.66 11.68
CA GLU A 541 -33.73 12.20 13.03
C GLU A 541 -32.42 12.82 13.53
N LYS A 542 -32.36 13.14 14.84
CA LYS A 542 -31.18 13.76 15.47
C LYS A 542 -29.87 12.99 15.25
N HIS A 543 -29.91 11.67 15.18
CA HIS A 543 -28.75 10.82 14.94
C HIS A 543 -28.36 10.74 13.45
N ALA A 544 -29.26 11.04 12.55
CA ALA A 544 -28.98 11.02 11.12
C ALA A 544 -28.19 12.25 10.65
N ALA A 545 -28.33 13.41 11.33
CA ALA A 545 -27.55 14.60 11.01
C ALA A 545 -26.01 14.40 11.23
N SER A 546 -25.61 13.57 12.19
CA SER A 546 -24.21 13.23 12.40
C SER A 546 -23.61 12.40 11.25
N LYS A 547 -24.42 11.67 10.47
CA LYS A 547 -23.96 10.97 9.26
C LYS A 547 -23.56 11.95 8.14
N LEU A 548 -24.17 13.14 8.08
CA LEU A 548 -23.81 14.16 7.09
C LEU A 548 -22.50 14.88 7.44
N ILE A 549 -22.34 15.29 8.70
CA ILE A 549 -21.26 16.19 9.13
C ILE A 549 -20.12 15.42 9.80
N GLY A 550 -20.37 14.19 10.26
CA GLY A 550 -19.49 13.37 11.08
C GLY A 550 -19.90 13.40 12.56
N SER A 551 -19.52 12.36 13.29
CA SER A 551 -19.81 12.23 14.73
C SER A 551 -18.83 13.07 15.56
N PRO A 552 -19.27 13.70 16.67
CA PRO A 552 -18.36 14.39 17.59
C PRO A 552 -17.34 13.43 18.22
N PRO A 553 -16.18 13.92 18.67
CA PRO A 553 -15.18 13.11 19.36
C PRO A 553 -15.77 12.37 20.56
N GLY A 554 -15.53 11.04 20.62
CA GLY A 554 -15.98 10.17 21.71
C GLY A 554 -17.28 9.41 21.44
N TYR A 555 -17.92 9.59 20.30
CA TYR A 555 -19.08 8.80 19.87
C TYR A 555 -18.68 7.71 18.88
N VAL A 556 -19.46 6.62 18.84
CA VAL A 556 -19.29 5.52 17.86
C VAL A 556 -19.45 6.10 16.45
N GLY A 557 -18.49 5.81 15.57
CA GLY A 557 -18.46 6.34 14.19
C GLY A 557 -17.70 7.68 14.05
N TYR A 558 -16.93 8.12 15.04
CA TYR A 558 -16.07 9.31 14.93
C TYR A 558 -14.96 9.16 13.86
N GLU A 559 -14.48 7.94 13.66
CA GLU A 559 -13.46 7.62 12.62
C GLU A 559 -14.08 7.55 11.22
N GLU A 560 -15.40 7.43 11.10
CA GLU A 560 -16.13 7.51 9.85
C GLU A 560 -16.45 8.99 9.59
N GLY A 561 -15.84 9.58 8.54
CA GLY A 561 -16.13 10.96 8.11
C GLY A 561 -17.62 11.18 7.80
N GLY A 562 -18.06 12.44 7.70
CA GLY A 562 -19.42 12.74 7.29
C GLY A 562 -19.62 12.63 5.78
N LEU A 563 -20.73 12.09 5.33
CA LEU A 563 -21.04 11.90 3.89
C LEU A 563 -20.92 13.20 3.08
N LEU A 564 -21.32 14.33 3.65
CA LEU A 564 -21.19 15.65 3.03
C LEU A 564 -19.74 16.11 2.99
N THR A 565 -19.04 16.03 4.12
CA THR A 565 -17.64 16.45 4.24
C THR A 565 -16.72 15.63 3.38
N ASP A 566 -16.93 14.31 3.30
CA ASP A 566 -16.14 13.41 2.46
C ASP A 566 -16.40 13.65 0.97
N SER A 567 -17.65 13.93 0.60
CA SER A 567 -18.01 14.25 -0.78
C SER A 567 -17.35 15.56 -1.25
N ILE A 568 -17.30 16.57 -0.38
CA ILE A 568 -16.65 17.84 -0.67
C ILE A 568 -15.12 17.68 -0.74
N ARG A 569 -14.54 16.84 0.14
CA ARG A 569 -13.09 16.60 0.16
C ARG A 569 -12.59 15.90 -1.09
N LYS A 570 -13.38 14.96 -1.62
CA LYS A 570 -13.03 14.17 -2.82
C LYS A 570 -13.14 14.95 -4.12
N LYS A 571 -13.86 16.07 -4.16
CA LYS A 571 -14.17 16.77 -5.41
C LYS A 571 -14.12 18.29 -5.24
N THR A 572 -13.38 18.94 -6.13
CA THR A 572 -13.10 20.39 -6.10
C THR A 572 -14.29 21.25 -6.50
N SER A 573 -15.17 20.73 -7.37
CA SER A 573 -16.30 21.49 -7.92
C SER A 573 -17.56 20.64 -7.83
N LEU A 574 -18.48 21.04 -6.96
CA LEU A 574 -19.71 20.32 -6.67
C LEU A 574 -20.91 21.26 -6.73
N CYS A 575 -22.04 20.74 -7.19
CA CYS A 575 -23.37 21.28 -6.94
C CYS A 575 -24.06 20.38 -5.92
N ILE A 576 -24.44 20.93 -4.76
CA ILE A 576 -25.11 20.18 -3.69
C ILE A 576 -26.58 20.60 -3.65
N ILE A 577 -27.47 19.61 -3.66
CA ILE A 577 -28.91 19.81 -3.43
C ILE A 577 -29.25 19.12 -2.10
N ALA A 578 -29.88 19.86 -1.20
CA ALA A 578 -30.38 19.37 0.09
C ALA A 578 -31.89 19.58 0.20
#